data_f5c4fc19c07acdb023b48b7470e613af
#
_entry.id   f5c4fc19c07acdb023b48b7470e613af
#
_cell.length_a   1.000
_cell.length_b   1.000
_cell.length_c   1.000
_cell.angle_alpha   90.00
_cell.angle_beta   90.00
_cell.angle_gamma   90.00
#
_symmetry.space_group_name_H-M   'P 1'
#
loop_
_entity.id
_entity.type
_entity.pdbx_description
1 polymer ?
#
loop_
_entity_poly.entity_id
_entity_poly.type
_entity_poly.pdbx_seq_one_letter_code
_entity_poly.pdbx_strand_id
1 'polypeptide(L)'
;MHIEEINWLDIGEEEAVLKVVSDADCLICFSCPCSYNVGDVLVEPLECLDTENIILCERTENIIEKMEGEFKYKLRGELKNMEKGIVEVKGFALHIDEDKIPKDV
;
A
#
# COMPACT_ATOMS: atom_id res chain seq x y z
N MET A 1 6.89 7.83 -3.40
CA MET A 1 7.22 6.88 -2.32
C MET A 1 8.56 6.22 -2.54
N HIS A 2 9.27 5.96 -1.48
CA HIS A 2 10.59 5.35 -1.56
C HIS A 2 10.82 4.37 -0.42
N ILE A 3 11.82 3.49 -0.58
CA ILE A 3 12.17 2.49 0.42
C ILE A 3 13.16 3.10 1.42
N GLU A 4 12.79 3.13 2.69
CA GLU A 4 13.64 3.64 3.77
C GLU A 4 14.44 2.52 4.45
N GLU A 5 13.84 1.34 4.63
CA GLU A 5 14.48 0.19 5.27
C GLU A 5 14.09 -1.11 4.57
N ILE A 6 15.02 -2.06 4.59
CA ILE A 6 14.78 -3.43 4.12
C ILE A 6 15.25 -4.38 5.23
N ASN A 7 14.34 -5.20 5.73
CA ASN A 7 14.63 -6.24 6.71
C ASN A 7 14.46 -7.60 6.06
N TRP A 8 15.57 -8.28 5.81
CA TRP A 8 15.55 -9.58 5.16
C TRP A 8 15.03 -10.66 6.12
N LEU A 9 14.04 -11.42 5.68
CA LEU A 9 13.51 -12.59 6.40
C LEU A 9 14.25 -13.85 5.95
N ASP A 10 14.46 -13.98 4.65
CA ASP A 10 15.19 -15.10 4.04
C ASP A 10 15.89 -14.59 2.78
N ILE A 11 17.21 -14.48 2.84
CA ILE A 11 18.00 -13.98 1.71
C ILE A 11 17.98 -14.98 0.55
N GLY A 12 17.97 -16.28 0.83
CA GLY A 12 17.93 -17.32 -0.19
C GLY A 12 16.64 -17.30 -1.01
N GLU A 13 15.51 -17.03 -0.35
CA GLU A 13 14.20 -16.92 -1.00
C GLU A 13 13.85 -15.47 -1.42
N GLU A 14 14.76 -14.54 -1.14
CA GLU A 14 14.56 -13.11 -1.41
C GLU A 14 13.32 -12.52 -0.74
N GLU A 15 13.00 -13.01 0.45
CA GLU A 15 11.89 -12.52 1.25
C GLU A 15 12.33 -11.38 2.16
N ALA A 16 11.62 -10.27 2.12
CA ALA A 16 11.96 -9.11 2.93
C ALA A 16 10.72 -8.34 3.38
N VAL A 17 10.88 -7.61 4.48
CA VAL A 17 9.91 -6.63 4.96
C VAL A 17 10.48 -5.24 4.63
N LEU A 18 9.70 -4.45 3.94
CA LEU A 18 10.10 -3.12 3.50
C LEU A 18 9.38 -2.05 4.30
N LYS A 19 10.12 -1.00 4.67
CA LYS A 19 9.50 0.24 5.15
C LYS A 19 9.46 1.22 3.99
N VAL A 20 8.26 1.48 3.49
CA VAL A 20 8.00 2.40 2.39
C VAL A 20 7.47 3.71 2.95
N VAL A 21 8.07 4.82 2.54
CA VAL A 21 7.77 6.15 3.07
C VAL A 21 7.25 7.06 1.96
N SER A 22 6.25 7.84 2.28
CA SER A 22 5.75 8.93 1.44
C SER A 22 5.19 10.03 2.32
N ASP A 23 5.50 11.28 2.02
CA ASP A 23 5.15 12.45 2.83
C ASP A 23 5.65 12.24 4.27
N ALA A 24 4.76 12.29 5.26
CA ALA A 24 5.11 12.09 6.67
C ALA A 24 4.71 10.71 7.20
N ASP A 25 4.29 9.81 6.32
CA ASP A 25 3.77 8.51 6.70
C ASP A 25 4.61 7.37 6.17
N CYS A 26 4.45 6.19 6.74
CA CYS A 26 5.10 4.98 6.27
C CYS A 26 4.14 3.78 6.26
N LEU A 27 4.43 2.85 5.37
CA LEU A 27 3.75 1.56 5.29
C LEU A 27 4.79 0.44 5.38
N ILE A 28 4.45 -0.59 6.12
CA ILE A 28 5.27 -1.81 6.21
C ILE A 28 4.70 -2.82 5.23
N CYS A 29 5.52 -3.28 4.30
CA CYS A 29 5.11 -4.15 3.21
C CYS A 29 5.99 -5.39 3.14
N PHE A 30 5.39 -6.50 2.69
CA PHE A 30 6.13 -7.73 2.40
C PHE A 30 6.52 -7.74 0.92
N SER A 31 7.73 -8.19 0.61
CA SER A 31 8.22 -8.34 -0.75
C SER A 31 8.88 -9.69 -0.96
N CYS A 32 8.44 -10.41 -2.00
CA CYS A 32 9.02 -11.69 -2.40
C CYS A 32 8.73 -11.93 -3.90
N PRO A 33 9.74 -12.04 -4.76
CA PRO A 33 11.14 -11.77 -4.48
C PRO A 33 11.42 -10.28 -4.31
N CYS A 34 12.34 -9.95 -3.41
CA CYS A 34 12.74 -8.56 -3.20
C CYS A 34 14.03 -8.25 -3.98
N SER A 35 13.90 -7.40 -4.98
CA SER A 35 15.02 -6.93 -5.80
C SER A 35 15.32 -5.45 -5.60
N TYR A 36 14.74 -4.86 -4.57
CA TYR A 36 14.90 -3.43 -4.28
C TYR A 36 16.11 -3.16 -3.39
N ASN A 37 16.53 -1.89 -3.39
CA ASN A 37 17.57 -1.39 -2.49
C ASN A 37 17.01 -0.24 -1.66
N VAL A 38 17.63 0.00 -0.52
CA VAL A 38 17.31 1.17 0.32
C VAL A 38 17.53 2.44 -0.51
N GLY A 39 16.56 3.33 -0.47
CA GLY A 39 16.58 4.57 -1.24
C GLY A 39 15.90 4.51 -2.59
N ASP A 40 15.53 3.31 -3.07
CA ASP A 40 14.83 3.18 -4.33
C ASP A 40 13.49 3.92 -4.29
N VAL A 41 13.19 4.61 -5.38
CA VAL A 41 11.89 5.26 -5.59
C VAL A 41 10.95 4.26 -6.25
N LEU A 42 9.77 4.06 -5.67
CA LEU A 42 8.75 3.18 -6.22
C LEU A 42 7.79 3.99 -7.08
N VAL A 43 7.68 3.59 -8.35
CA VAL A 43 6.78 4.23 -9.31
C VAL A 43 5.52 3.42 -9.59
N GLU A 44 5.56 2.12 -9.28
CA GLU A 44 4.40 1.25 -9.42
C GLU A 44 3.59 1.21 -8.12
N PRO A 45 2.25 1.01 -8.21
CA PRO A 45 1.42 0.90 -7.02
C PRO A 45 1.78 -0.29 -6.15
N LEU A 46 1.57 -0.14 -4.84
CA LEU A 46 1.68 -1.24 -3.89
C LEU A 46 0.42 -2.10 -3.97
N GLU A 47 0.60 -3.42 -4.00
CA GLU A 47 -0.53 -4.36 -4.03
C GLU A 47 -1.16 -4.49 -2.65
N CYS A 48 -2.49 -4.34 -2.60
CA CYS A 48 -3.27 -4.56 -1.40
C CYS A 48 -3.96 -5.92 -1.52
N LEU A 49 -3.59 -6.84 -0.64
CA LEU A 49 -4.18 -8.18 -0.59
C LEU A 49 -5.29 -8.23 0.47
N ASP A 50 -6.27 -9.08 0.24
CA ASP A 50 -7.37 -9.32 1.21
C ASP A 50 -8.08 -8.03 1.63
N THR A 51 -8.32 -7.14 0.67
CA THR A 51 -9.03 -5.89 0.92
C THR A 51 -10.50 -6.17 1.25
N GLU A 52 -10.97 -5.59 2.36
CA GLU A 52 -12.33 -5.76 2.85
C GLU A 52 -13.00 -4.41 3.14
N ASN A 53 -14.31 -4.42 3.18
CA ASN A 53 -15.12 -3.28 3.62
C ASN A 53 -14.82 -1.98 2.86
N ILE A 54 -14.77 -2.07 1.54
CA ILE A 54 -14.59 -0.89 0.69
C ILE A 54 -15.94 -0.15 0.63
N ILE A 55 -15.95 1.07 1.13
CA ILE A 55 -17.16 1.91 1.14
C ILE A 55 -16.84 3.32 0.64
N LEU A 56 -17.85 3.96 0.08
CA LEU A 56 -17.77 5.37 -0.26
C LEU A 56 -17.72 6.20 1.02
N CYS A 57 -16.77 7.12 1.10
CA CYS A 57 -16.63 8.01 2.23
C CYS A 57 -16.81 9.47 1.77
N GLU A 58 -17.67 10.20 2.42
CA GLU A 58 -17.92 11.61 2.11
C GLU A 58 -16.84 12.55 2.64
N ARG A 59 -16.01 12.05 3.55
CA ARG A 59 -14.91 12.83 4.11
C ARG A 59 -13.74 12.87 3.14
N THR A 60 -13.07 14.01 3.06
CA THR A 60 -11.95 14.24 2.16
C THR A 60 -10.58 14.01 2.79
N GLU A 61 -10.51 13.82 4.11
CA GLU A 61 -9.26 13.58 4.81
C GLU A 61 -8.70 12.19 4.49
N ASN A 62 -7.44 12.14 4.10
CA ASN A 62 -6.75 10.88 3.93
C ASN A 62 -6.27 10.36 5.29
N ILE A 63 -6.42 9.05 5.51
CA ILE A 63 -6.05 8.39 6.76
C ILE A 63 -5.28 7.13 6.48
N ILE A 64 -4.20 6.92 7.24
CA ILE A 64 -3.48 5.66 7.35
C ILE A 64 -3.47 5.28 8.82
N GLU A 65 -4.11 4.16 9.15
CA GLU A 65 -4.20 3.67 10.52
C GLU A 65 -3.73 2.22 10.58
N LYS A 66 -2.68 1.98 11.39
CA LYS A 66 -2.15 0.64 11.60
C LYS A 66 -3.13 -0.18 12.44
N MET A 67 -3.48 -1.37 11.97
CA MET A 67 -4.34 -2.31 12.69
C MET A 67 -3.52 -3.45 13.30
N GLU A 68 -4.16 -4.31 14.07
CA GLU A 68 -3.51 -5.53 14.54
C GLU A 68 -3.14 -6.41 13.35
N GLY A 69 -1.96 -7.00 13.41
CA GLY A 69 -1.39 -7.75 12.31
C GLY A 69 -0.25 -6.98 11.66
N GLU A 70 0.74 -7.69 11.17
CA GLU A 70 2.00 -7.12 10.71
C GLU A 70 1.82 -6.18 9.50
N PHE A 71 0.92 -6.53 8.59
CA PHE A 71 0.73 -5.79 7.33
C PHE A 71 -0.69 -5.25 7.17
N LYS A 72 -1.42 -5.08 8.26
CA LYS A 72 -2.83 -4.71 8.19
C LYS A 72 -3.04 -3.23 8.48
N TYR A 73 -3.77 -2.56 7.59
CA TYR A 73 -4.04 -1.13 7.68
C TYR A 73 -5.50 -0.82 7.36
N LYS A 74 -5.99 0.26 7.99
CA LYS A 74 -7.23 0.91 7.60
C LYS A 74 -6.86 2.20 6.88
N LEU A 75 -7.38 2.36 5.68
CA LEU A 75 -6.99 3.46 4.81
C LEU A 75 -8.21 4.24 4.33
N ARG A 76 -8.04 5.54 4.20
CA ARG A 76 -8.98 6.41 3.50
C ARG A 76 -8.18 7.22 2.49
N GLY A 77 -8.55 7.12 1.23
CA GLY A 77 -7.86 7.80 0.16
C GLY A 77 -8.79 8.15 -0.99
N GLU A 78 -8.21 8.56 -2.08
CA GLU A 78 -8.93 8.95 -3.28
C GLU A 78 -8.78 7.90 -4.38
N LEU A 79 -9.91 7.47 -4.93
CA LEU A 79 -9.92 6.55 -6.07
C LEU A 79 -9.51 7.32 -7.32
N LYS A 80 -8.31 7.05 -7.83
CA LYS A 80 -7.75 7.73 -9.01
C LYS A 80 -8.12 7.05 -10.32
N ASN A 81 -8.23 5.74 -10.32
CA ASN A 81 -8.56 4.98 -11.51
C ASN A 81 -9.38 3.75 -11.12
N MET A 82 -10.67 3.80 -11.41
CA MET A 82 -11.60 2.71 -11.05
C MET A 82 -11.34 1.44 -11.85
N GLU A 83 -11.03 1.58 -13.14
CA GLU A 83 -10.78 0.43 -14.00
C GLU A 83 -9.55 -0.37 -13.59
N LYS A 84 -8.54 0.33 -13.11
CA LYS A 84 -7.28 -0.29 -12.66
C LYS A 84 -7.21 -0.51 -11.16
N GLY A 85 -8.19 -0.04 -10.41
CA GLY A 85 -8.21 -0.17 -8.95
C GLY A 85 -7.11 0.63 -8.25
N ILE A 86 -6.79 1.81 -8.75
CA ILE A 86 -5.74 2.65 -8.18
C ILE A 86 -6.30 3.66 -7.19
N VAL A 87 -5.82 3.60 -5.96
CA VAL A 87 -6.18 4.50 -4.87
C VAL A 87 -4.93 5.24 -4.41
N GLU A 88 -5.06 6.53 -4.17
CA GLU A 88 -3.97 7.35 -3.61
C GLU A 88 -4.29 7.75 -2.18
N VAL A 89 -3.34 7.50 -1.27
CA VAL A 89 -3.44 7.85 0.15
C VAL A 89 -2.12 8.49 0.56
N LYS A 90 -2.13 9.77 0.90
CA LYS A 90 -0.95 10.49 1.40
C LYS A 90 0.34 10.25 0.60
N GLY A 91 0.22 10.28 -0.73
CA GLY A 91 1.35 10.07 -1.63
C GLY A 91 1.67 8.61 -1.95
N PHE A 92 1.02 7.66 -1.30
CA PHE A 92 1.12 6.26 -1.66
C PHE A 92 0.16 5.92 -2.78
N ALA A 93 0.63 5.23 -3.80
CA ALA A 93 -0.22 4.66 -4.84
C ALA A 93 -0.47 3.20 -4.48
N LEU A 94 -1.74 2.82 -4.39
CA LEU A 94 -2.15 1.48 -3.97
C LEU A 94 -3.01 0.85 -5.05
N HIS A 95 -2.78 -0.43 -5.29
CA HIS A 95 -3.61 -1.22 -6.19
C HIS A 95 -4.49 -2.17 -5.37
N ILE A 96 -5.80 -2.04 -5.55
CA ILE A 96 -6.78 -2.92 -4.92
C ILE A 96 -7.53 -3.68 -6.01
N ASP A 97 -8.14 -4.81 -5.63
CA ASP A 97 -8.93 -5.60 -6.57
C ASP A 97 -10.13 -4.77 -7.05
N GLU A 98 -10.16 -4.41 -8.32
CA GLU A 98 -11.20 -3.60 -8.91
C GLU A 98 -12.59 -4.23 -8.79
N ASP A 99 -12.67 -5.57 -8.72
CA ASP A 99 -13.93 -6.28 -8.55
C ASP A 99 -14.53 -6.07 -7.16
N LYS A 100 -13.72 -5.66 -6.19
CA LYS A 100 -14.16 -5.38 -4.82
C LYS A 100 -14.61 -3.95 -4.62
N ILE A 101 -14.39 -3.07 -5.60
CA ILE A 101 -14.79 -1.67 -5.52
C ILE A 101 -16.30 -1.55 -5.79
N PRO A 102 -17.08 -0.97 -4.85
CA PRO A 102 -18.50 -0.70 -5.11
C PRO A 102 -18.67 0.23 -6.31
N LYS A 103 -19.68 -0.04 -7.13
CA LYS A 103 -19.90 0.75 -8.36
C LYS A 103 -20.34 2.19 -8.11
N ASP A 104 -20.75 2.48 -6.89
CA ASP A 104 -21.19 3.82 -6.48
C ASP A 104 -20.07 4.66 -5.84
N VAL A 105 -18.86 4.13 -5.82
CA VAL A 105 -17.69 4.86 -5.30
C VAL A 105 -17.11 5.82 -6.33
#